data_a7f224148124fb945daf20818038937e
#
_entry.id   a7f224148124fb945daf20818038937e
#
_cell.length_a   1.000
_cell.length_b   1.000
_cell.length_c   1.000
_cell.angle_alpha   90.00
_cell.angle_beta   90.00
_cell.angle_gamma   90.00
#
_symmetry.space_group_name_H-M   'P 1'
#
loop_
_entity.id
_entity.type
_entity.pdbx_description
1 polymer ?
#
loop_
_entity_poly.entity_id
_entity_poly.type
_entity_poly.pdbx_seq_one_letter_code
_entity_poly.pdbx_strand_id
1 'polypeptide(L)'
;ADVDHDAGYTSSELSIRETIDGSVTSTSYVNPDGVITEAIDMGYATVCRMQDDNGRVVEERYLDANGDPVARYGNYYGLSYEYDEIGTVITYLGAEGNPIICSDGYSTIVRTQVDGRASDDFYFDLNGQPVQCSGGYYGFHREYNSDGQNTGLTFLDKDGHAVCTSSGYAIKTYQRDENGTVVGEQYFDTEGNPARSLLGQYGELYQRNEQGHIGQITYLGADGKPTPTNAGYTILKRTYHRDGTADTDMYFDANGNPKALSKGQYGIKRSGKVNLLLDRNGNVML
;
A
#
# COMPACT_ATOMS: atom_id res chain seq x y z
N ALA A 1 -19.97 -9.31 12.91
CA ALA A 1 -18.96 -10.01 13.71
C ALA A 1 -17.62 -9.35 13.43
N ASP A 2 -16.81 -9.09 14.44
CA ASP A 2 -15.42 -8.66 14.25
C ASP A 2 -14.68 -9.82 13.56
N VAL A 3 -13.89 -9.47 12.53
CA VAL A 3 -13.01 -10.43 11.87
C VAL A 3 -11.87 -10.75 12.84
N ASP A 4 -11.61 -12.03 13.07
CA ASP A 4 -10.44 -12.45 13.84
C ASP A 4 -9.21 -12.42 12.92
N HIS A 5 -8.49 -11.32 12.96
CA HIS A 5 -7.30 -11.06 12.14
C HIS A 5 -6.08 -11.95 12.48
N ASP A 6 -6.17 -12.73 13.56
CA ASP A 6 -5.11 -13.63 14.03
C ASP A 6 -5.43 -15.11 13.78
N ALA A 7 -6.66 -15.42 13.34
CA ALA A 7 -7.07 -16.80 13.03
C ALA A 7 -6.67 -17.23 11.63
N GLY A 8 -6.09 -18.41 11.48
CA GLY A 8 -5.67 -18.99 10.21
C GLY A 8 -4.15 -19.05 10.04
N TYR A 9 -3.71 -19.30 8.81
CA TYR A 9 -2.31 -19.41 8.42
C TYR A 9 -1.88 -18.17 7.64
N THR A 10 -0.68 -17.65 7.92
CA THR A 10 -0.02 -16.67 7.04
C THR A 10 0.63 -17.39 5.85
N SER A 11 0.94 -16.67 4.79
CA SER A 11 1.59 -17.22 3.59
C SER A 11 2.93 -17.91 3.90
N SER A 12 3.67 -17.42 4.89
CA SER A 12 4.95 -18.00 5.34
C SER A 12 4.81 -19.34 6.08
N GLU A 13 3.63 -19.68 6.58
CA GLU A 13 3.32 -20.94 7.28
C GLU A 13 2.77 -22.01 6.34
N LEU A 14 2.50 -21.67 5.09
CA LEU A 14 1.89 -22.51 4.07
C LEU A 14 2.91 -22.97 3.03
N SER A 15 2.68 -24.18 2.49
CA SER A 15 3.37 -24.63 1.29
C SER A 15 2.72 -24.06 0.03
N ILE A 16 3.46 -24.06 -1.08
CA ILE A 16 2.95 -23.63 -2.38
C ILE A 16 2.76 -24.87 -3.26
N ARG A 17 1.61 -24.96 -3.92
CA ARG A 17 1.33 -25.91 -4.99
C ARG A 17 1.10 -25.16 -6.28
N GLU A 18 1.85 -25.51 -7.31
CA GLU A 18 1.63 -25.00 -8.65
C GLU A 18 0.99 -26.05 -9.55
N THR A 19 0.05 -25.62 -10.37
CA THR A 19 -0.56 -26.43 -11.43
C THR A 19 -0.56 -25.63 -12.72
N ILE A 20 -0.32 -26.28 -13.85
CA ILE A 20 -0.30 -25.65 -15.18
C ILE A 20 -1.35 -26.37 -16.02
N ASP A 21 -2.26 -25.59 -16.61
CA ASP A 21 -3.27 -26.06 -17.56
C ASP A 21 -3.27 -25.12 -18.77
N GLY A 22 -2.65 -25.59 -19.86
CA GLY A 22 -2.44 -24.78 -21.05
C GLY A 22 -1.62 -23.52 -20.75
N SER A 23 -2.20 -22.35 -21.00
CA SER A 23 -1.59 -21.04 -20.73
C SER A 23 -1.83 -20.51 -19.32
N VAL A 24 -2.54 -21.28 -18.47
CA VAL A 24 -2.88 -20.85 -17.09
C VAL A 24 -2.00 -21.55 -16.09
N THR A 25 -1.30 -20.77 -15.27
CA THR A 25 -0.59 -21.22 -14.07
C THR A 25 -1.39 -20.83 -12.85
N SER A 26 -1.75 -21.81 -12.01
CA SER A 26 -2.40 -21.59 -10.73
C SER A 26 -1.42 -21.88 -9.60
N THR A 27 -1.23 -20.89 -8.71
CA THR A 27 -0.40 -20.98 -7.52
C THR A 27 -1.30 -20.97 -6.29
N SER A 28 -1.35 -22.09 -5.55
CA SER A 28 -2.24 -22.27 -4.39
C SER A 28 -1.44 -22.40 -3.10
N TYR A 29 -1.95 -21.80 -2.03
CA TYR A 29 -1.47 -22.03 -0.67
C TYR A 29 -2.06 -23.31 -0.10
N VAL A 30 -1.22 -24.12 0.56
CA VAL A 30 -1.58 -25.47 1.05
C VAL A 30 -1.13 -25.61 2.50
N ASN A 31 -2.05 -25.98 3.37
CA ASN A 31 -1.77 -26.22 4.78
C ASN A 31 -1.00 -27.55 5.01
N PRO A 32 -0.53 -27.85 6.25
CA PRO A 32 0.19 -29.10 6.55
C PRO A 32 -0.58 -30.39 6.24
N ASP A 33 -1.91 -30.33 6.19
CA ASP A 33 -2.78 -31.47 5.85
C ASP A 33 -2.94 -31.66 4.34
N GLY A 34 -2.31 -30.81 3.52
CA GLY A 34 -2.37 -30.88 2.06
C GLY A 34 -3.62 -30.22 1.45
N VAL A 35 -4.37 -29.45 2.23
CA VAL A 35 -5.61 -28.78 1.82
C VAL A 35 -5.32 -27.36 1.37
N ILE A 36 -5.89 -26.94 0.21
CA ILE A 36 -5.84 -25.55 -0.24
C ILE A 36 -6.57 -24.68 0.80
N THR A 37 -5.89 -23.64 1.25
CA THR A 37 -6.41 -22.75 2.29
C THR A 37 -6.01 -21.29 2.02
N GLU A 38 -6.79 -20.37 2.54
CA GLU A 38 -6.51 -18.94 2.44
C GLU A 38 -5.31 -18.55 3.29
N ALA A 39 -4.38 -17.77 2.73
CA ALA A 39 -3.33 -17.11 3.47
C ALA A 39 -3.87 -15.76 3.97
N ILE A 40 -3.98 -15.61 5.30
CA ILE A 40 -4.66 -14.45 5.92
C ILE A 40 -3.99 -13.11 5.60
N ASP A 41 -2.67 -13.10 5.42
CA ASP A 41 -1.86 -11.94 5.03
C ASP A 41 -1.95 -11.62 3.52
N MET A 42 -2.41 -12.59 2.72
CA MET A 42 -2.61 -12.42 1.27
C MET A 42 -4.08 -12.17 0.90
N GLY A 43 -5.03 -12.67 1.69
CA GLY A 43 -6.47 -12.55 1.47
C GLY A 43 -7.00 -13.38 0.28
N TYR A 44 -6.29 -14.45 -0.09
CA TYR A 44 -6.74 -15.44 -1.09
C TYR A 44 -6.05 -16.79 -0.86
N ALA A 45 -6.63 -17.86 -1.42
CA ALA A 45 -6.05 -19.21 -1.39
C ALA A 45 -5.29 -19.54 -2.67
N THR A 46 -5.76 -19.06 -3.83
CA THR A 46 -5.15 -19.34 -5.14
C THR A 46 -5.08 -18.08 -5.99
N VAL A 47 -3.97 -17.91 -6.69
CA VAL A 47 -3.87 -16.95 -7.79
C VAL A 47 -3.69 -17.72 -9.11
N CYS A 48 -4.59 -17.44 -10.07
CA CYS A 48 -4.52 -17.97 -11.44
C CYS A 48 -3.94 -16.89 -12.35
N ARG A 49 -2.91 -17.23 -13.14
CA ARG A 49 -2.26 -16.33 -14.10
C ARG A 49 -2.36 -16.92 -15.49
N MET A 50 -3.04 -16.21 -16.38
CA MET A 50 -3.04 -16.53 -17.80
C MET A 50 -1.88 -15.81 -18.49
N GLN A 51 -1.17 -16.53 -19.37
CA GLN A 51 -0.03 -16.01 -20.12
C GLN A 51 -0.32 -15.97 -21.63
N ASP A 52 0.26 -14.99 -22.31
CA ASP A 52 0.29 -14.94 -23.78
C ASP A 52 1.37 -15.88 -24.35
N ASP A 53 1.45 -15.95 -25.69
CA ASP A 53 2.45 -16.78 -26.40
C ASP A 53 3.90 -16.38 -26.14
N ASN A 54 4.15 -15.20 -25.57
CA ASN A 54 5.46 -14.71 -25.16
C ASN A 54 5.76 -14.99 -23.66
N GLY A 55 4.86 -15.64 -22.95
CA GLY A 55 4.96 -15.94 -21.52
C GLY A 55 4.67 -14.76 -20.60
N ARG A 56 4.10 -13.66 -21.11
CA ARG A 56 3.72 -12.50 -20.30
C ARG A 56 2.33 -12.74 -19.70
N VAL A 57 2.18 -12.40 -18.42
CA VAL A 57 0.88 -12.49 -17.75
C VAL A 57 -0.08 -11.47 -18.36
N VAL A 58 -1.21 -11.93 -18.90
CA VAL A 58 -2.27 -11.09 -19.49
C VAL A 58 -3.50 -11.00 -18.60
N GLU A 59 -3.65 -11.91 -17.65
CA GLU A 59 -4.71 -11.84 -16.65
C GLU A 59 -4.29 -12.53 -15.34
N GLU A 60 -4.69 -11.95 -14.21
CA GLU A 60 -4.64 -12.56 -12.88
C GLU A 60 -6.03 -12.63 -12.27
N ARG A 61 -6.33 -13.74 -11.56
CA ARG A 61 -7.55 -13.94 -10.78
C ARG A 61 -7.21 -14.48 -9.41
N TYR A 62 -7.97 -14.00 -8.42
CA TYR A 62 -7.82 -14.41 -7.03
C TYR A 62 -9.02 -15.23 -6.59
N LEU A 63 -8.75 -16.40 -6.00
CA LEU A 63 -9.78 -17.38 -5.59
C LEU A 63 -9.62 -17.69 -4.10
N ASP A 64 -10.74 -17.95 -3.44
CA ASP A 64 -10.80 -18.49 -2.09
C ASP A 64 -10.44 -19.99 -2.06
N ALA A 65 -10.56 -20.64 -0.89
CA ALA A 65 -10.26 -22.05 -0.73
C ALA A 65 -11.25 -23.00 -1.43
N ASN A 66 -12.43 -22.52 -1.80
CA ASN A 66 -13.45 -23.28 -2.56
C ASN A 66 -13.27 -23.12 -4.08
N GLY A 67 -12.40 -22.20 -4.49
CA GLY A 67 -12.21 -21.84 -5.90
C GLY A 67 -13.15 -20.75 -6.40
N ASP A 68 -13.87 -20.08 -5.51
CA ASP A 68 -14.73 -18.95 -5.83
C ASP A 68 -13.91 -17.64 -5.89
N PRO A 69 -14.28 -16.67 -6.75
CA PRO A 69 -13.61 -15.38 -6.82
C PRO A 69 -13.62 -14.65 -5.47
N VAL A 70 -12.45 -14.16 -5.01
CA VAL A 70 -12.31 -13.41 -3.77
C VAL A 70 -11.72 -12.02 -4.04
N ALA A 71 -12.26 -11.01 -3.34
CA ALA A 71 -11.79 -9.64 -3.47
C ALA A 71 -10.46 -9.42 -2.72
N ARG A 72 -9.52 -8.76 -3.42
CA ARG A 72 -8.29 -8.23 -2.81
C ARG A 72 -8.54 -6.89 -2.13
N TYR A 73 -7.56 -6.44 -1.35
CA TYR A 73 -7.47 -5.06 -0.90
C TYR A 73 -7.62 -4.13 -2.10
N GLY A 74 -8.48 -3.13 -2.02
CA GLY A 74 -8.84 -2.31 -3.18
C GLY A 74 -10.13 -2.73 -3.88
N ASN A 75 -10.79 -3.80 -3.36
CA ASN A 75 -12.09 -4.30 -3.79
C ASN A 75 -12.12 -4.75 -5.26
N TYR A 76 -11.08 -5.47 -5.71
CA TYR A 76 -11.01 -6.07 -7.04
C TYR A 76 -10.71 -7.58 -6.95
N TYR A 77 -11.08 -8.35 -7.98
CA TYR A 77 -11.01 -9.81 -8.02
C TYR A 77 -9.96 -10.35 -8.99
N GLY A 78 -9.37 -9.46 -9.76
CA GLY A 78 -8.34 -9.77 -10.73
C GLY A 78 -7.84 -8.52 -11.44
N LEU A 79 -6.85 -8.72 -12.29
CA LEU A 79 -6.25 -7.69 -13.14
C LEU A 79 -6.11 -8.25 -14.55
N SER A 80 -6.32 -7.43 -15.58
CA SER A 80 -5.87 -7.73 -16.93
C SER A 80 -4.77 -6.80 -17.36
N TYR A 81 -3.90 -7.28 -18.25
CA TYR A 81 -2.72 -6.57 -18.73
C TYR A 81 -2.71 -6.59 -20.26
N GLU A 82 -2.61 -5.41 -20.87
CA GLU A 82 -2.32 -5.24 -22.28
C GLU A 82 -0.96 -4.57 -22.43
N TYR A 83 -0.14 -5.07 -23.34
CA TYR A 83 1.24 -4.61 -23.53
C TYR A 83 1.40 -4.02 -24.92
N ASP A 84 1.98 -2.84 -25.02
CA ASP A 84 2.36 -2.21 -26.26
C ASP A 84 3.83 -1.74 -26.21
N GLU A 85 4.26 -0.98 -27.22
CA GLU A 85 5.63 -0.45 -27.32
C GLU A 85 5.92 0.66 -26.30
N ILE A 86 4.86 1.31 -25.76
CA ILE A 86 4.96 2.44 -24.85
C ILE A 86 4.93 1.97 -23.39
N GLY A 87 4.19 0.86 -23.12
CA GLY A 87 4.04 0.40 -21.76
C GLY A 87 3.02 -0.70 -21.54
N THR A 88 2.25 -0.55 -20.49
CA THR A 88 1.26 -1.55 -20.05
C THR A 88 -0.03 -0.87 -19.62
N VAL A 89 -1.15 -1.37 -20.14
CA VAL A 89 -2.49 -1.02 -19.64
C VAL A 89 -2.90 -2.08 -18.63
N ILE A 90 -3.24 -1.67 -17.41
CA ILE A 90 -3.64 -2.56 -16.31
C ILE A 90 -5.09 -2.22 -15.94
N THR A 91 -6.01 -3.18 -16.08
CA THR A 91 -7.43 -2.97 -15.78
C THR A 91 -7.85 -3.81 -14.58
N TYR A 92 -8.57 -3.20 -13.64
CA TYR A 92 -9.14 -3.85 -12.46
C TYR A 92 -10.41 -4.61 -12.82
N LEU A 93 -10.52 -5.87 -12.39
CA LEU A 93 -11.58 -6.78 -12.76
C LEU A 93 -12.46 -7.16 -11.56
N GLY A 94 -13.77 -7.24 -11.81
CA GLY A 94 -14.77 -7.79 -10.91
C GLY A 94 -14.74 -9.31 -10.86
N ALA A 95 -15.60 -9.90 -10.01
CA ALA A 95 -15.70 -11.35 -9.84
C ALA A 95 -15.98 -12.09 -11.15
N GLU A 96 -16.77 -11.49 -12.04
CA GLU A 96 -17.15 -12.07 -13.33
C GLU A 96 -16.20 -11.73 -14.49
N GLY A 97 -15.13 -10.97 -14.21
CA GLY A 97 -14.12 -10.60 -15.20
C GLY A 97 -14.40 -9.33 -15.98
N ASN A 98 -15.47 -8.64 -15.69
CA ASN A 98 -15.74 -7.33 -16.24
C ASN A 98 -14.89 -6.24 -15.57
N PRO A 99 -14.51 -5.16 -16.28
CA PRO A 99 -13.84 -4.00 -15.67
C PRO A 99 -14.69 -3.37 -14.57
N ILE A 100 -14.04 -2.99 -13.46
CA ILE A 100 -14.68 -2.31 -12.32
C ILE A 100 -13.85 -1.11 -11.87
N ILE A 101 -14.48 -0.22 -11.09
CA ILE A 101 -13.77 0.84 -10.36
C ILE A 101 -13.26 0.26 -9.04
N CYS A 102 -11.95 0.36 -8.79
CA CYS A 102 -11.35 -0.06 -7.52
C CYS A 102 -11.64 0.96 -6.40
N SER A 103 -11.28 0.65 -5.16
CA SER A 103 -11.52 1.53 -4.00
C SER A 103 -10.84 2.90 -4.10
N ASP A 104 -9.78 3.02 -4.92
CA ASP A 104 -9.07 4.29 -5.14
C ASP A 104 -9.74 5.19 -6.17
N GLY A 105 -10.84 4.73 -6.80
CA GLY A 105 -11.70 5.54 -7.66
C GLY A 105 -11.40 5.47 -9.16
N TYR A 106 -10.57 4.52 -9.62
CA TYR A 106 -10.27 4.31 -11.04
C TYR A 106 -10.44 2.85 -11.45
N SER A 107 -10.56 2.60 -12.76
CA SER A 107 -10.68 1.27 -13.35
C SER A 107 -9.39 0.80 -13.99
N THR A 108 -8.65 1.71 -14.60
CA THR A 108 -7.51 1.39 -15.45
C THR A 108 -6.30 2.26 -15.10
N ILE A 109 -5.12 1.66 -15.15
CA ILE A 109 -3.82 2.35 -15.10
C ILE A 109 -3.18 2.22 -16.47
N VAL A 110 -2.81 3.34 -17.08
CA VAL A 110 -1.90 3.36 -18.23
C VAL A 110 -0.50 3.65 -17.69
N ARG A 111 0.36 2.65 -17.76
CA ARG A 111 1.74 2.71 -17.30
C ARG A 111 2.69 2.84 -18.46
N THR A 112 3.44 3.93 -18.53
CA THR A 112 4.54 4.08 -19.49
C THR A 112 5.83 3.48 -18.95
N GLN A 113 6.77 3.19 -19.85
CA GLN A 113 8.10 2.68 -19.51
C GLN A 113 9.19 3.47 -20.21
N VAL A 114 10.30 3.69 -19.50
CA VAL A 114 11.53 4.28 -20.04
C VAL A 114 12.68 3.36 -19.64
N ASP A 115 13.49 2.92 -20.60
CA ASP A 115 14.61 1.99 -20.39
C ASP A 115 14.20 0.71 -19.64
N GLY A 116 12.99 0.18 -19.95
CA GLY A 116 12.45 -1.03 -19.36
C GLY A 116 11.94 -0.86 -17.92
N ARG A 117 11.83 0.36 -17.43
CA ARG A 117 11.29 0.67 -16.10
C ARG A 117 10.01 1.49 -16.19
N ALA A 118 9.07 1.23 -15.30
CA ALA A 118 7.85 2.04 -15.20
C ALA A 118 8.21 3.50 -14.91
N SER A 119 7.76 4.41 -15.75
CA SER A 119 7.98 5.86 -15.62
C SER A 119 6.77 6.55 -15.03
N ASP A 120 5.65 6.55 -15.75
CA ASP A 120 4.45 7.22 -15.34
C ASP A 120 3.31 6.22 -15.20
N ASP A 121 2.42 6.47 -14.25
CA ASP A 121 1.10 5.85 -14.17
C ASP A 121 0.04 6.94 -14.28
N PHE A 122 -0.96 6.75 -15.15
CA PHE A 122 -2.16 7.60 -15.25
C PHE A 122 -3.42 6.76 -15.06
N TYR A 123 -4.44 7.36 -14.43
CA TYR A 123 -5.67 6.70 -14.01
C TYR A 123 -6.84 7.07 -14.90
N PHE A 124 -7.65 6.05 -15.22
CA PHE A 124 -8.81 6.19 -16.10
C PHE A 124 -10.05 5.51 -15.51
N ASP A 125 -11.22 6.08 -15.82
CA ASP A 125 -12.50 5.50 -15.47
C ASP A 125 -12.90 4.36 -16.43
N LEU A 126 -14.12 3.80 -16.24
CA LEU A 126 -14.67 2.73 -17.11
C LEU A 126 -14.92 3.18 -18.56
N ASN A 127 -14.97 4.47 -18.84
CA ASN A 127 -15.18 5.03 -20.17
C ASN A 127 -13.86 5.45 -20.84
N GLY A 128 -12.71 5.17 -20.18
CA GLY A 128 -11.39 5.58 -20.66
C GLY A 128 -11.13 7.09 -20.53
N GLN A 129 -11.86 7.79 -19.66
CA GLN A 129 -11.60 9.19 -19.37
C GLN A 129 -10.62 9.32 -18.19
N PRO A 130 -9.66 10.27 -18.23
CA PRO A 130 -8.79 10.53 -17.10
C PRO A 130 -9.61 10.83 -15.85
N VAL A 131 -9.28 10.15 -14.72
CA VAL A 131 -9.99 10.31 -13.47
C VAL A 131 -9.04 10.60 -12.32
N GLN A 132 -9.47 11.48 -11.41
CA GLN A 132 -8.73 11.76 -10.19
C GLN A 132 -8.95 10.63 -9.18
N CYS A 133 -7.87 10.06 -8.66
CA CYS A 133 -7.97 9.06 -7.60
C CYS A 133 -8.33 9.70 -6.25
N SER A 134 -8.62 8.87 -5.23
CA SER A 134 -8.93 9.32 -3.87
C SER A 134 -7.83 10.20 -3.24
N GLY A 135 -6.59 10.06 -3.69
CA GLY A 135 -5.45 10.86 -3.27
C GLY A 135 -5.39 12.27 -3.86
N GLY A 136 -6.33 12.65 -4.76
CA GLY A 136 -6.43 14.00 -5.33
C GLY A 136 -5.52 14.25 -6.53
N TYR A 137 -5.05 13.20 -7.24
CA TYR A 137 -4.19 13.30 -8.41
C TYR A 137 -4.65 12.33 -9.51
N TYR A 138 -4.15 12.51 -10.75
CA TYR A 138 -4.53 11.71 -11.92
C TYR A 138 -3.49 10.67 -12.30
N GLY A 139 -2.32 10.74 -11.69
CA GLY A 139 -1.20 9.86 -11.96
C GLY A 139 0.04 10.29 -11.20
N PHE A 140 1.14 9.61 -11.43
CA PHE A 140 2.43 10.01 -10.87
C PHE A 140 3.60 9.57 -11.75
N HIS A 141 4.68 10.36 -11.68
CA HIS A 141 5.98 10.07 -12.28
C HIS A 141 6.92 9.45 -11.24
N ARG A 142 7.77 8.51 -11.67
CA ARG A 142 8.79 7.86 -10.82
C ARG A 142 10.18 8.38 -11.18
N GLU A 143 10.92 8.76 -10.15
CA GLU A 143 12.34 9.08 -10.26
C GLU A 143 13.20 7.86 -9.89
N TYR A 144 14.31 7.66 -10.61
CA TYR A 144 15.24 6.56 -10.36
C TYR A 144 16.68 7.05 -10.25
N ASN A 145 17.48 6.42 -9.38
CA ASN A 145 18.94 6.60 -9.34
C ASN A 145 19.63 5.72 -10.40
N SER A 146 20.96 5.84 -10.49
CA SER A 146 21.81 5.05 -11.41
C SER A 146 21.69 3.54 -11.17
N ASP A 147 21.40 3.11 -9.94
CA ASP A 147 21.26 1.70 -9.56
C ASP A 147 19.87 1.14 -9.91
N GLY A 148 18.97 2.00 -10.44
CA GLY A 148 17.61 1.65 -10.79
C GLY A 148 16.63 1.57 -9.63
N GLN A 149 16.98 2.10 -8.48
CA GLN A 149 16.09 2.21 -7.35
C GLN A 149 15.22 3.45 -7.48
N ASN A 150 13.92 3.30 -7.23
CA ASN A 150 12.99 4.45 -7.19
C ASN A 150 13.39 5.39 -6.04
N THR A 151 13.66 6.66 -6.37
CA THR A 151 14.07 7.69 -5.41
C THR A 151 12.96 8.66 -5.04
N GLY A 152 11.85 8.64 -5.77
CA GLY A 152 10.70 9.51 -5.46
C GLY A 152 9.57 9.40 -6.45
N LEU A 153 8.50 10.11 -6.12
CA LEU A 153 7.30 10.24 -6.93
C LEU A 153 6.95 11.72 -7.05
N THR A 154 6.58 12.15 -8.25
CA THR A 154 5.89 13.41 -8.51
C THR A 154 4.45 13.11 -8.88
N PHE A 155 3.48 13.64 -8.12
CA PHE A 155 2.05 13.45 -8.37
C PHE A 155 1.59 14.42 -9.46
N LEU A 156 0.75 13.93 -10.38
CA LEU A 156 0.43 14.61 -11.62
C LEU A 156 -1.07 14.92 -11.72
N ASP A 157 -1.37 16.07 -12.33
CA ASP A 157 -2.71 16.40 -12.81
C ASP A 157 -3.01 15.67 -14.13
N LYS A 158 -4.21 15.90 -14.70
CA LYS A 158 -4.64 15.25 -15.96
C LYS A 158 -3.80 15.64 -17.18
N ASP A 159 -3.04 16.75 -17.12
CA ASP A 159 -2.22 17.29 -18.19
C ASP A 159 -0.72 16.94 -17.99
N GLY A 160 -0.41 16.18 -16.93
CA GLY A 160 0.95 15.72 -16.60
C GLY A 160 1.79 16.74 -15.84
N HIS A 161 1.21 17.79 -15.29
CA HIS A 161 1.92 18.74 -14.45
C HIS A 161 1.87 18.32 -12.97
N ALA A 162 2.89 18.70 -12.21
CA ALA A 162 2.93 18.43 -10.77
C ALA A 162 1.73 19.08 -10.07
N VAL A 163 1.05 18.31 -9.19
CA VAL A 163 -0.12 18.77 -8.43
C VAL A 163 -0.02 18.33 -6.97
N CYS A 164 -0.49 19.18 -6.06
CA CYS A 164 -0.60 18.81 -4.66
C CYS A 164 -1.68 17.73 -4.46
N THR A 165 -1.32 16.68 -3.78
CA THR A 165 -2.23 15.62 -3.35
C THR A 165 -3.18 16.11 -2.27
N SER A 166 -4.22 15.33 -1.95
CA SER A 166 -5.08 15.54 -0.78
C SER A 166 -4.30 15.54 0.55
N SER A 167 -3.08 15.00 0.56
CA SER A 167 -2.18 15.01 1.73
C SER A 167 -1.35 16.29 1.88
N GLY A 168 -1.40 17.22 0.92
CA GLY A 168 -0.79 18.55 1.01
C GLY A 168 0.61 18.68 0.39
N TYR A 169 1.09 17.69 -0.36
CA TYR A 169 2.38 17.75 -1.06
C TYR A 169 2.25 17.22 -2.51
N ALA A 170 3.16 17.65 -3.38
CA ALA A 170 3.18 17.27 -4.80
C ALA A 170 4.29 16.27 -5.13
N ILE A 171 5.37 16.29 -4.37
CA ILE A 171 6.54 15.44 -4.59
C ILE A 171 6.86 14.72 -3.29
N LYS A 172 7.23 13.45 -3.42
CA LYS A 172 7.73 12.62 -2.33
C LYS A 172 9.05 11.99 -2.74
N THR A 173 10.10 12.14 -1.91
CA THR A 173 11.39 11.48 -2.11
C THR A 173 11.63 10.42 -1.04
N TYR A 174 12.42 9.39 -1.36
CA TYR A 174 12.71 8.27 -0.50
C TYR A 174 14.15 8.30 0.03
N GLN A 175 14.32 8.10 1.32
CA GLN A 175 15.59 7.73 1.93
C GLN A 175 15.71 6.21 1.98
N ARG A 176 16.92 5.70 1.65
CA ARG A 176 17.21 4.26 1.70
C ARG A 176 18.43 3.99 2.57
N ASP A 177 18.45 2.83 3.21
CA ASP A 177 19.64 2.32 3.89
C ASP A 177 20.63 1.68 2.89
N GLU A 178 21.72 1.16 3.41
CA GLU A 178 22.77 0.48 2.61
C GLU A 178 22.29 -0.78 1.87
N ASN A 179 21.16 -1.38 2.32
CA ASN A 179 20.54 -2.55 1.69
C ASN A 179 19.48 -2.14 0.65
N GLY A 180 19.27 -0.83 0.43
CA GLY A 180 18.25 -0.32 -0.48
C GLY A 180 16.83 -0.27 0.09
N THR A 181 16.64 -0.60 1.37
CA THR A 181 15.34 -0.52 2.03
C THR A 181 14.95 0.94 2.28
N VAL A 182 13.69 1.30 1.97
CA VAL A 182 13.18 2.64 2.30
C VAL A 182 13.06 2.78 3.82
N VAL A 183 13.82 3.72 4.37
CA VAL A 183 13.87 4.06 5.80
C VAL A 183 13.29 5.45 6.11
N GLY A 184 12.84 6.17 5.10
CA GLY A 184 12.18 7.46 5.30
C GLY A 184 11.72 8.08 4.00
N GLU A 185 10.96 9.16 4.14
CA GLU A 185 10.49 9.97 3.01
C GLU A 185 10.42 11.45 3.40
N GLN A 186 10.49 12.33 2.40
CA GLN A 186 10.35 13.78 2.51
C GLN A 186 9.36 14.30 1.49
N TYR A 187 8.70 15.39 1.84
CA TYR A 187 7.60 15.98 1.07
C TYR A 187 7.96 17.37 0.55
N PHE A 188 7.54 17.64 -0.70
CA PHE A 188 7.81 18.91 -1.36
C PHE A 188 6.56 19.41 -2.12
N ASP A 189 6.47 20.70 -2.35
CA ASP A 189 5.45 21.32 -3.19
C ASP A 189 5.76 21.12 -4.69
N THR A 190 4.95 21.73 -5.55
CA THR A 190 5.12 21.67 -7.02
C THR A 190 6.40 22.35 -7.52
N GLU A 191 7.02 23.19 -6.71
CA GLU A 191 8.24 23.97 -7.03
C GLU A 191 9.50 23.33 -6.42
N GLY A 192 9.33 22.23 -5.65
CA GLY A 192 10.42 21.54 -4.99
C GLY A 192 10.83 22.14 -3.64
N ASN A 193 10.05 23.04 -3.06
CA ASN A 193 10.27 23.53 -1.70
C ASN A 193 9.68 22.53 -0.69
N PRO A 194 10.27 22.39 0.53
CA PRO A 194 9.71 21.53 1.56
C PRO A 194 8.23 21.84 1.81
N ALA A 195 7.37 20.83 1.71
CA ALA A 195 5.93 20.95 1.88
C ALA A 195 5.47 20.28 3.17
N ARG A 196 4.49 20.90 3.81
CA ARG A 196 3.89 20.39 5.02
C ARG A 196 2.68 19.53 4.71
N SER A 197 2.68 18.28 5.18
CA SER A 197 1.50 17.42 5.04
C SER A 197 0.34 17.87 5.93
N LEU A 198 -0.84 17.29 5.72
CA LEU A 198 -2.01 17.57 6.56
C LEU A 198 -1.80 17.19 8.04
N LEU A 199 -0.94 16.21 8.36
CA LEU A 199 -0.58 15.86 9.73
C LEU A 199 0.42 16.83 10.35
N GLY A 200 1.03 17.72 9.54
CA GLY A 200 1.91 18.78 9.99
C GLY A 200 3.40 18.49 9.87
N GLN A 201 3.80 17.33 9.36
CA GLN A 201 5.20 16.99 9.11
C GLN A 201 5.62 17.29 7.67
N TYR A 202 6.96 17.34 7.48
CA TYR A 202 7.60 17.52 6.17
C TYR A 202 8.29 16.24 5.69
N GLY A 203 8.23 15.17 6.48
CA GLY A 203 8.79 13.87 6.16
C GLY A 203 8.65 12.92 7.34
N GLU A 204 9.12 11.69 7.13
CA GLU A 204 9.02 10.58 8.08
C GLU A 204 10.29 9.73 8.03
N LEU A 205 10.67 9.17 9.19
CA LEU A 205 11.65 8.09 9.29
C LEU A 205 10.98 6.83 9.82
N TYR A 206 11.40 5.69 9.29
CA TYR A 206 10.80 4.39 9.58
C TYR A 206 11.76 3.47 10.30
N GLN A 207 11.24 2.75 11.29
CA GLN A 207 11.88 1.54 11.83
C GLN A 207 10.93 0.36 11.61
N ARG A 208 11.47 -0.75 11.07
CA ARG A 208 10.69 -1.95 10.79
C ARG A 208 10.83 -2.95 11.94
N ASN A 209 9.76 -3.73 12.16
CA ASN A 209 9.78 -4.87 13.05
C ASN A 209 10.42 -6.09 12.35
N GLU A 210 10.52 -7.22 13.06
CA GLU A 210 11.11 -8.45 12.54
C GLU A 210 10.36 -9.04 11.35
N GLN A 211 9.07 -8.74 11.20
CA GLN A 211 8.23 -9.14 10.07
C GLN A 211 8.33 -8.18 8.86
N GLY A 212 9.14 -7.11 8.97
CA GLY A 212 9.32 -6.12 7.91
C GLY A 212 8.27 -5.00 7.88
N HIS A 213 7.26 -5.01 8.75
CA HIS A 213 6.28 -3.92 8.87
C HIS A 213 6.88 -2.68 9.55
N ILE A 214 6.37 -1.48 9.21
CA ILE A 214 6.77 -0.24 9.85
C ILE A 214 6.26 -0.20 11.30
N GLY A 215 7.11 -0.59 12.25
CA GLY A 215 6.79 -0.62 13.68
C GLY A 215 6.93 0.73 14.37
N GLN A 216 7.72 1.66 13.80
CA GLN A 216 7.85 3.02 14.32
C GLN A 216 7.97 4.02 13.18
N ILE A 217 7.30 5.16 13.35
CA ILE A 217 7.39 6.33 12.49
C ILE A 217 7.86 7.51 13.35
N THR A 218 8.91 8.20 12.92
CA THR A 218 9.35 9.47 13.50
C THR A 218 9.05 10.60 12.53
N TYR A 219 8.24 11.57 12.92
CA TYR A 219 7.82 12.69 12.10
C TYR A 219 8.85 13.81 12.09
N LEU A 220 9.11 14.40 10.92
CA LEU A 220 10.17 15.36 10.68
C LEU A 220 9.63 16.75 10.35
N GLY A 221 10.36 17.77 10.79
CA GLY A 221 10.21 19.15 10.37
C GLY A 221 10.90 19.44 9.04
N ALA A 222 10.77 20.67 8.55
CA ALA A 222 11.43 21.13 7.32
C ALA A 222 12.97 21.07 7.38
N ASP A 223 13.54 21.09 8.58
CA ASP A 223 14.99 20.95 8.83
C ASP A 223 15.45 19.49 8.96
N GLY A 224 14.55 18.53 8.72
CA GLY A 224 14.83 17.09 8.82
C GLY A 224 14.94 16.56 10.24
N LYS A 225 14.63 17.37 11.27
CA LYS A 225 14.69 16.94 12.68
C LYS A 225 13.33 16.46 13.19
N PRO A 226 13.32 15.56 14.19
CA PRO A 226 12.10 15.13 14.85
C PRO A 226 11.27 16.31 15.33
N THR A 227 10.03 16.42 14.84
CA THR A 227 9.14 17.55 15.08
C THR A 227 7.72 17.05 15.35
N PRO A 228 6.98 17.65 16.30
CA PRO A 228 5.61 17.25 16.59
C PRO A 228 4.68 17.48 15.41
N THR A 229 3.79 16.52 15.18
CA THR A 229 2.63 16.65 14.28
C THR A 229 1.63 17.70 14.81
N ASN A 230 0.61 18.03 14.03
CA ASN A 230 -0.49 18.90 14.49
C ASN A 230 -1.20 18.35 15.74
N ALA A 231 -1.20 17.03 15.96
CA ALA A 231 -1.75 16.38 17.14
C ALA A 231 -0.82 16.43 18.36
N GLY A 232 0.43 16.88 18.19
CA GLY A 232 1.38 17.12 19.27
C GLY A 232 2.29 15.94 19.62
N TYR A 233 2.27 14.82 18.89
CA TYR A 233 3.21 13.71 19.04
C TYR A 233 4.28 13.75 17.93
N THR A 234 5.45 13.21 18.23
CA THR A 234 6.59 13.16 17.30
C THR A 234 6.87 11.75 16.79
N ILE A 235 6.56 10.75 17.61
CA ILE A 235 6.79 9.34 17.29
C ILE A 235 5.47 8.59 17.42
N LEU A 236 5.20 7.72 16.45
CA LEU A 236 4.13 6.73 16.47
C LEU A 236 4.76 5.35 16.50
N LYS A 237 4.34 4.50 17.43
CA LYS A 237 4.69 3.07 17.45
C LYS A 237 3.47 2.25 17.14
N ARG A 238 3.59 1.33 16.17
CA ARG A 238 2.51 0.50 15.64
C ARG A 238 2.76 -0.98 15.88
N THR A 239 1.72 -1.68 16.28
CA THR A 239 1.69 -3.15 16.27
C THR A 239 0.75 -3.64 15.17
N TYR A 240 0.90 -4.93 14.83
CA TYR A 240 0.16 -5.55 13.74
C TYR A 240 -0.42 -6.89 14.19
N HIS A 241 -1.55 -7.25 13.62
CA HIS A 241 -2.10 -8.60 13.62
C HIS A 241 -1.29 -9.52 12.71
N ARG A 242 -1.52 -10.82 12.80
CA ARG A 242 -0.84 -11.83 11.98
C ARG A 242 -1.14 -11.69 10.49
N ASP A 243 -2.32 -11.18 10.13
CA ASP A 243 -2.71 -10.88 8.75
C ASP A 243 -2.03 -9.62 8.16
N GLY A 244 -1.18 -8.95 8.95
CA GLY A 244 -0.49 -7.72 8.55
C GLY A 244 -1.31 -6.44 8.71
N THR A 245 -2.56 -6.53 9.18
CA THR A 245 -3.37 -5.34 9.49
C THR A 245 -2.89 -4.68 10.78
N ALA A 246 -2.98 -3.34 10.84
CA ALA A 246 -2.55 -2.59 12.02
C ALA A 246 -3.50 -2.84 13.20
N ASP A 247 -2.95 -3.18 14.38
CA ASP A 247 -3.68 -3.40 15.64
C ASP A 247 -3.69 -2.13 16.49
N THR A 248 -2.53 -1.70 16.99
CA THR A 248 -2.44 -0.53 17.87
C THR A 248 -1.51 0.54 17.32
N ASP A 249 -1.81 1.81 17.65
CA ASP A 249 -0.90 2.94 17.51
C ASP A 249 -0.73 3.60 18.88
N MET A 250 0.53 3.78 19.33
CA MET A 250 0.89 4.51 20.53
C MET A 250 1.68 5.76 20.17
N TYR A 251 1.43 6.87 20.91
CA TYR A 251 1.98 8.18 20.60
C TYR A 251 3.03 8.60 21.63
N PHE A 252 4.14 9.20 21.15
CA PHE A 252 5.28 9.60 21.99
C PHE A 252 5.77 10.99 21.58
N ASP A 253 6.43 11.68 22.53
CA ASP A 253 7.19 12.89 22.25
C ASP A 253 8.53 12.58 21.56
N ALA A 254 9.32 13.61 21.25
CA ALA A 254 10.63 13.45 20.60
C ALA A 254 11.67 12.70 21.46
N ASN A 255 11.47 12.64 22.78
CA ASN A 255 12.35 11.93 23.71
C ASN A 255 11.91 10.48 23.96
N GLY A 256 10.83 10.05 23.31
CA GLY A 256 10.28 8.70 23.48
C GLY A 256 9.40 8.52 24.72
N ASN A 257 8.97 9.61 25.37
CA ASN A 257 8.00 9.52 26.46
C ASN A 257 6.58 9.43 25.90
N PRO A 258 5.70 8.62 26.51
CA PRO A 258 4.29 8.55 26.09
C PRO A 258 3.63 9.93 26.10
N LYS A 259 2.94 10.26 25.01
CA LYS A 259 2.30 11.55 24.77
C LYS A 259 0.79 11.44 24.76
N ALA A 260 0.12 12.13 25.70
CA ALA A 260 -1.35 12.25 25.70
C ALA A 260 -1.80 13.19 24.58
N LEU A 261 -2.87 12.83 23.88
CA LEU A 261 -3.56 13.67 22.92
C LEU A 261 -4.79 14.36 23.55
N SER A 262 -5.54 15.10 22.74
CA SER A 262 -6.61 16.02 23.21
C SER A 262 -7.73 15.36 24.03
N LYS A 263 -7.99 14.07 23.84
CA LYS A 263 -8.99 13.31 24.64
C LYS A 263 -8.37 12.56 25.81
N GLY A 264 -7.09 12.82 26.14
CA GLY A 264 -6.35 12.16 27.20
C GLY A 264 -5.79 10.79 26.84
N GLN A 265 -6.04 10.30 25.61
CA GLN A 265 -5.51 9.02 25.13
C GLN A 265 -4.02 9.12 24.76
N TYR A 266 -3.30 8.02 24.92
CA TYR A 266 -1.91 7.85 24.52
C TYR A 266 -1.76 6.96 23.29
N GLY A 267 -2.83 6.40 22.80
CA GLY A 267 -2.87 5.56 21.62
C GLY A 267 -4.29 5.17 21.24
N ILE A 268 -4.39 4.36 20.20
CA ILE A 268 -5.63 3.72 19.76
C ILE A 268 -5.40 2.24 19.54
N LYS A 269 -6.44 1.43 19.76
CA LYS A 269 -6.54 0.05 19.31
C LYS A 269 -7.69 -0.04 18.30
N ARG A 270 -7.41 -0.68 17.16
CA ARG A 270 -8.43 -0.91 16.14
C ARG A 270 -9.30 -2.10 16.54
N SER A 271 -10.63 -1.93 16.46
CA SER A 271 -11.60 -2.99 16.75
C SER A 271 -12.75 -2.84 15.76
N GLY A 272 -12.72 -3.64 14.69
CA GLY A 272 -13.66 -3.54 13.58
C GLY A 272 -13.68 -2.13 12.97
N LYS A 273 -14.83 -1.45 13.02
CA LYS A 273 -15.01 -0.09 12.47
C LYS A 273 -14.73 1.03 13.47
N VAL A 274 -14.31 0.71 14.70
CA VAL A 274 -14.10 1.69 15.76
C VAL A 274 -12.65 1.66 16.26
N ASN A 275 -12.19 2.81 16.76
CA ASN A 275 -10.92 2.93 17.46
C ASN A 275 -11.19 3.07 18.96
N LEU A 276 -10.70 2.12 19.75
CA LEU A 276 -10.70 2.19 21.20
C LEU A 276 -9.53 3.06 21.65
N LEU A 277 -9.77 3.94 22.63
CA LEU A 277 -8.72 4.81 23.18
C LEU A 277 -7.86 4.03 24.17
N LEU A 278 -6.55 4.27 24.15
CA LEU A 278 -5.59 3.60 25.03
C LEU A 278 -4.99 4.56 26.05
N ASP A 279 -4.80 4.06 27.27
CA ASP A 279 -4.09 4.74 28.34
C ASP A 279 -2.55 4.75 28.09
N ARG A 280 -1.78 5.31 29.01
CA ARG A 280 -0.31 5.40 28.95
C ARG A 280 0.38 4.02 28.85
N ASN A 281 -0.26 2.98 29.35
CA ASN A 281 0.29 1.62 29.40
C ASN A 281 -0.23 0.76 28.22
N GLY A 282 -1.05 1.32 27.34
CA GLY A 282 -1.66 0.61 26.20
C GLY A 282 -2.93 -0.16 26.55
N ASN A 283 -3.53 0.05 27.73
CA ASN A 283 -4.82 -0.56 28.08
C ASN A 283 -5.97 0.28 27.55
N VAL A 284 -7.07 -0.40 27.18
CA VAL A 284 -8.29 0.29 26.74
C VAL A 284 -8.86 1.15 27.88
N MET A 285 -9.10 2.43 27.58
CA MET A 285 -9.74 3.37 28.50
C MET A 285 -11.26 3.09 28.53
N LEU A 286 -11.82 2.96 29.71
CA LEU A 286 -13.26 2.77 29.96
C LEU A 286 -14.00 4.10 29.93
#